data_8b5cb6b743a0c2359348e1b87ac44823
#
_entry.id   8b5cb6b743a0c2359348e1b87ac44823
#
_cell.length_a   1.000
_cell.length_b   1.000
_cell.length_c   1.000
_cell.angle_alpha   90.00
_cell.angle_beta   90.00
_cell.angle_gamma   90.00
#
_symmetry.space_group_name_H-M   'P 1'
#
loop_
_entity.id
_entity.type
_entity.pdbx_description
1 polymer ?
#
loop_
_entity_poly.entity_id
_entity_poly.type
_entity_poly.pdbx_seq_one_letter_code
_entity_poly.pdbx_strand_id
1 'polypeptide(L)'
;MIIKEILAELETKDHPVAKPLYKKEGIKILMLGFKKGMILKEHKAHVPTKLVVLEGKVIYKSEAVEIELEKYDEFEIPVNDLHAVNATEDTVCMLIQG
;
A
#
# COMPACT_ATOMS: atom_id res chain seq x y z
N MET A 1 -8.03 -12.05 -12.25
CA MET A 1 -7.15 -10.90 -12.44
C MET A 1 -7.03 -10.17 -11.11
N ILE A 2 -5.84 -10.04 -10.58
CA ILE A 2 -5.61 -9.59 -9.20
C ILE A 2 -6.17 -8.20 -8.91
N ILE A 3 -5.85 -7.21 -9.72
CA ILE A 3 -6.31 -5.84 -9.45
C ILE A 3 -7.83 -5.74 -9.53
N LYS A 4 -8.45 -6.39 -10.50
CA LYS A 4 -9.91 -6.40 -10.63
C LYS A 4 -10.57 -7.11 -9.44
N GLU A 5 -9.97 -8.17 -8.92
CA GLU A 5 -10.47 -8.86 -7.73
C GLU A 5 -10.40 -7.95 -6.50
N ILE A 6 -9.31 -7.21 -6.36
CA ILE A 6 -9.16 -6.23 -5.26
C ILE A 6 -10.26 -5.19 -5.33
N LEU A 7 -10.49 -4.61 -6.51
CA LEU A 7 -11.51 -3.58 -6.69
C LEU A 7 -12.91 -4.12 -6.38
N ALA A 8 -13.19 -5.37 -6.77
CA ALA A 8 -14.47 -5.99 -6.46
C ALA A 8 -14.64 -6.24 -4.97
N GLU A 9 -13.61 -6.72 -4.28
CA GLU A 9 -13.66 -6.97 -2.85
C GLU A 9 -13.84 -5.70 -2.02
N LEU A 10 -13.26 -4.58 -2.47
CA LEU A 10 -13.40 -3.30 -1.79
C LEU A 10 -14.86 -2.82 -1.68
N GLU A 11 -15.74 -3.28 -2.58
CA GLU A 11 -17.15 -2.90 -2.54
C GLU A 11 -17.87 -3.43 -1.30
N THR A 12 -17.35 -4.49 -0.68
CA THR A 12 -17.98 -5.14 0.48
C THR A 12 -17.10 -5.15 1.72
N LYS A 13 -15.92 -4.57 1.68
CA LYS A 13 -14.99 -4.53 2.82
C LYS A 13 -14.91 -3.12 3.39
N ASP A 14 -14.53 -3.05 4.66
CA ASP A 14 -14.31 -1.79 5.36
C ASP A 14 -12.82 -1.54 5.67
N HIS A 15 -11.96 -2.33 5.08
CA HIS A 15 -10.51 -2.26 5.27
C HIS A 15 -9.80 -2.41 3.93
N PRO A 16 -8.52 -1.99 3.83
CA PRO A 16 -7.75 -2.19 2.61
C PRO A 16 -7.64 -3.66 2.24
N VAL A 17 -7.55 -3.95 0.95
CA VAL A 17 -7.41 -5.31 0.44
C VAL A 17 -6.04 -5.45 -0.20
N ALA A 18 -5.28 -6.47 0.22
CA ALA A 18 -3.96 -6.76 -0.30
C ALA A 18 -3.94 -8.16 -0.91
N LYS A 19 -3.36 -8.28 -2.10
CA LYS A 19 -3.17 -9.57 -2.76
C LYS A 19 -1.81 -9.61 -3.44
N PRO A 20 -1.12 -10.77 -3.41
CA PRO A 20 0.14 -10.90 -4.16
C PRO A 20 -0.14 -10.86 -5.65
N LEU A 21 0.61 -10.01 -6.36
CA LEU A 21 0.57 -9.93 -7.81
C LEU A 21 1.63 -10.86 -8.41
N TYR A 22 2.78 -10.94 -7.77
CA TYR A 22 3.91 -11.70 -8.25
C TYR A 22 4.77 -12.11 -7.05
N LYS A 23 5.19 -13.35 -7.06
CA LYS A 23 6.10 -13.87 -6.04
C LYS A 23 7.09 -14.81 -6.67
N LYS A 24 8.36 -14.52 -6.49
CA LYS A 24 9.44 -15.37 -6.95
C LYS A 24 10.55 -15.28 -5.91
N GLU A 25 11.47 -16.23 -5.92
CA GLU A 25 12.55 -16.28 -4.96
C GLU A 25 13.19 -14.90 -4.76
N GLY A 26 13.16 -14.41 -3.53
CA GLY A 26 13.75 -13.13 -3.14
C GLY A 26 12.89 -11.89 -3.46
N ILE A 27 11.80 -12.02 -4.22
CA ILE A 27 10.97 -10.87 -4.61
C ILE A 27 9.50 -11.18 -4.40
N LYS A 28 8.77 -10.19 -3.85
CA LYS A 28 7.32 -10.27 -3.70
C LYS A 28 6.73 -8.92 -4.08
N ILE A 29 5.72 -8.95 -4.94
CA ILE A 29 4.98 -7.75 -5.32
C ILE A 29 3.54 -7.93 -4.84
N LEU A 30 3.10 -7.03 -3.95
CA LEU A 30 1.74 -6.99 -3.45
C LEU A 30 1.00 -5.84 -4.11
N MET A 31 -0.27 -6.06 -4.44
CA MET A 31 -1.16 -4.97 -4.82
C MET A 31 -2.05 -4.65 -3.64
N LEU A 32 -2.23 -3.36 -3.37
CA LEU A 32 -3.08 -2.85 -2.30
C LEU A 32 -4.17 -1.99 -2.88
N GLY A 33 -5.40 -2.20 -2.45
CA GLY A 33 -6.51 -1.32 -2.80
C GLY A 33 -7.13 -0.70 -1.56
N PHE A 34 -7.55 0.55 -1.70
CA PHE A 34 -8.20 1.33 -0.64
C PHE A 34 -9.40 2.05 -1.22
N LYS A 35 -10.51 2.08 -0.49
CA LYS A 35 -11.52 3.11 -0.70
C LYS A 35 -11.11 4.34 0.10
N LYS A 36 -11.54 5.52 -0.35
CA LYS A 36 -11.31 6.77 0.37
C LYS A 36 -11.66 6.63 1.84
N GLY A 37 -10.74 7.04 2.71
CA GLY A 37 -10.91 6.99 4.16
C GLY A 37 -10.42 5.71 4.81
N MET A 38 -10.10 4.68 4.05
CA MET A 38 -9.54 3.45 4.62
C MET A 38 -8.13 3.67 5.11
N ILE A 39 -7.79 2.96 6.17
CA ILE A 39 -6.49 3.05 6.82
C ILE A 39 -5.87 1.66 6.88
N LEU A 40 -4.64 1.54 6.39
CA LEU A 40 -3.80 0.39 6.67
C LEU A 40 -3.13 0.69 8.00
N LYS A 41 -3.54 -0.03 9.04
CA LYS A 41 -3.12 0.24 10.42
C LYS A 41 -1.62 0.07 10.60
N GLU A 42 -1.10 0.69 11.65
CA GLU A 42 0.33 0.66 11.96
C GLU A 42 0.91 -0.76 11.93
N HIS A 43 1.99 -0.90 11.22
CA HIS A 43 2.73 -2.15 11.06
C HIS A 43 4.17 -1.85 10.64
N LYS A 44 5.00 -2.88 10.59
CA LYS A 44 6.40 -2.78 10.18
C LYS A 44 6.66 -3.69 9.00
N ALA A 45 7.48 -3.21 8.05
CA ALA A 45 8.04 -4.07 7.03
C ALA A 45 9.39 -4.58 7.53
N HIS A 46 9.61 -5.88 7.48
CA HIS A 46 10.84 -6.49 7.97
C HIS A 46 11.89 -6.70 6.87
N VAL A 47 11.54 -6.38 5.64
CA VAL A 47 12.41 -6.44 4.47
C VAL A 47 12.34 -5.11 3.74
N PRO A 48 13.34 -4.77 2.90
CA PRO A 48 13.27 -3.56 2.09
C PRO A 48 11.99 -3.55 1.26
N THR A 49 11.27 -2.44 1.32
CA THR A 49 9.96 -2.31 0.67
C THR A 49 9.84 -0.95 -0.01
N LYS A 50 9.39 -0.96 -1.26
CA LYS A 50 9.08 0.27 -1.99
C LYS A 50 7.57 0.34 -2.21
N LEU A 51 6.99 1.48 -1.85
CA LEU A 51 5.58 1.77 -2.08
C LEU A 51 5.47 2.62 -3.34
N VAL A 52 4.64 2.21 -4.28
CA VAL A 52 4.37 2.96 -5.51
C VAL A 52 2.87 3.22 -5.60
N VAL A 53 2.48 4.49 -5.76
CA VAL A 53 1.07 4.84 -5.93
C VAL A 53 0.75 4.80 -7.42
N LEU A 54 -0.14 3.90 -7.82
CA LEU A 54 -0.55 3.75 -9.21
C LEU A 54 -1.79 4.57 -9.55
N GLU A 55 -2.68 4.75 -8.57
CA GLU A 55 -3.90 5.53 -8.70
C GLU A 55 -4.28 6.07 -7.33
N GLY A 56 -4.78 7.30 -7.26
CA GLY A 56 -5.28 7.89 -6.03
C GLY A 56 -4.21 8.61 -5.22
N LYS A 57 -4.41 8.65 -3.91
CA LYS A 57 -3.58 9.44 -3.01
C LYS A 57 -3.62 8.86 -1.60
N VAL A 58 -2.46 8.75 -0.96
CA VAL A 58 -2.35 8.27 0.41
C VAL A 58 -1.43 9.18 1.23
N ILE A 59 -1.57 9.09 2.54
CA ILE A 59 -0.64 9.71 3.48
C ILE A 59 0.10 8.58 4.19
N TYR A 60 1.42 8.55 4.03
CA TYR A 60 2.31 7.68 4.78
C TYR A 60 2.65 8.37 6.09
N LYS A 61 2.49 7.67 7.20
CA LYS A 61 2.64 8.27 8.50
C LYS A 61 3.45 7.37 9.42
N SER A 62 4.55 7.92 9.92
CA SER A 62 5.37 7.27 10.95
C SER A 62 5.64 8.29 12.04
N GLU A 63 6.39 7.90 13.07
CA GLU A 63 6.79 8.84 14.11
C GLU A 63 7.66 9.96 13.56
N ALA A 64 8.52 9.64 12.60
CA ALA A 64 9.49 10.60 12.05
C ALA A 64 8.92 11.49 10.96
N VAL A 65 8.01 10.97 10.12
CA VAL A 65 7.52 11.68 8.95
C VAL A 65 6.02 11.48 8.71
N GLU A 66 5.43 12.46 8.07
CA GLU A 66 4.09 12.36 7.50
C GLU A 66 4.21 12.92 6.09
N ILE A 67 3.97 12.09 5.09
CA ILE A 67 4.18 12.49 3.70
C ILE A 67 2.98 12.08 2.84
N GLU A 68 2.53 13.01 2.00
CA GLU A 68 1.48 12.74 1.02
C GLU A 68 2.11 12.17 -0.24
N LEU A 69 1.58 11.04 -0.69
CA LEU A 69 2.01 10.34 -1.90
C LEU A 69 0.83 10.29 -2.86
N GLU A 70 1.04 10.78 -4.07
CA GLU A 70 0.00 10.77 -5.09
C GLU A 70 0.42 9.92 -6.29
N LYS A 71 -0.44 9.83 -7.29
CA LYS A 71 -0.23 8.99 -8.47
C LYS A 71 1.18 9.18 -9.03
N TYR A 72 1.88 8.07 -9.22
CA TYR A 72 3.24 7.95 -9.72
C TYR A 72 4.35 8.31 -8.74
N ASP A 73 3.99 8.66 -7.51
CA ASP A 73 5.01 8.81 -6.47
C ASP A 73 5.46 7.44 -5.99
N GLU A 74 6.71 7.37 -5.58
CA GLU A 74 7.29 6.18 -4.97
C GLU A 74 8.02 6.57 -3.69
N PHE A 75 8.02 5.67 -2.73
CA PHE A 75 8.61 5.93 -1.42
C PHE A 75 9.24 4.66 -0.87
N GLU A 76 10.49 4.75 -0.43
CA GLU A 76 11.13 3.63 0.22
C GLU A 76 10.77 3.60 1.70
N ILE A 77 10.10 2.52 2.11
CA ILE A 77 9.70 2.34 3.50
C ILE A 77 10.89 1.80 4.28
N PRO A 78 11.37 2.54 5.29
CA PRO A 78 12.51 2.06 6.09
C PRO A 78 12.17 0.73 6.78
N VAL A 79 13.13 -0.19 6.80
CA VAL A 79 12.99 -1.49 7.47
C VAL A 79 12.70 -1.25 8.95
N ASN A 80 11.71 -1.97 9.48
CA ASN A 80 11.28 -1.89 10.88
C ASN A 80 10.71 -0.54 11.34
N ASP A 81 10.36 0.33 10.40
CA ASP A 81 9.69 1.60 10.70
C ASP A 81 8.20 1.35 10.93
N LEU A 82 7.70 1.67 12.11
CA LEU A 82 6.28 1.54 12.43
C LEU A 82 5.52 2.64 11.70
N HIS A 83 4.61 2.27 10.80
CA HIS A 83 3.92 3.23 9.95
C HIS A 83 2.48 2.82 9.66
N ALA A 84 1.67 3.80 9.29
CA ALA A 84 0.30 3.61 8.80
C ALA A 84 0.18 4.27 7.43
N VAL A 85 -0.81 3.85 6.65
CA VAL A 85 -1.10 4.43 5.34
C VAL A 85 -2.59 4.74 5.28
N ASN A 86 -2.91 6.02 5.09
CA ASN A 86 -4.29 6.50 5.04
C ASN A 86 -4.63 6.92 3.63
N ALA A 87 -5.67 6.34 3.05
CA ALA A 87 -6.12 6.74 1.71
C ALA A 87 -7.03 7.96 1.80
N THR A 88 -6.66 9.04 1.11
CA THR A 88 -7.48 10.25 1.02
C THR A 88 -8.34 10.26 -0.24
N GLU A 89 -8.14 9.29 -1.12
CA GLU A 89 -8.92 9.01 -2.33
C GLU A 89 -8.97 7.51 -2.52
N ASP A 90 -9.84 7.04 -3.40
CA ASP A 90 -9.80 5.64 -3.82
C ASP A 90 -8.43 5.39 -4.45
N THR A 91 -7.72 4.39 -3.98
CA THR A 91 -6.30 4.22 -4.27
C THR A 91 -5.94 2.79 -4.63
N VAL A 92 -4.99 2.66 -5.55
CA VAL A 92 -4.32 1.42 -5.87
C VAL A 92 -2.82 1.66 -5.72
N CYS A 93 -2.17 0.87 -4.89
CA CYS A 93 -0.74 0.92 -4.66
C CYS A 93 -0.09 -0.43 -4.96
N MET A 94 1.21 -0.38 -5.18
CA MET A 94 2.04 -1.56 -5.33
C MET A 94 3.13 -1.53 -4.28
N LEU A 95 3.36 -2.65 -3.60
CA LEU A 95 4.48 -2.83 -2.69
C LEU A 95 5.46 -3.82 -3.32
N ILE A 96 6.70 -3.38 -3.47
CA ILE A 96 7.79 -4.22 -3.98
C ILE A 96 8.68 -4.55 -2.81
N GLN A 97 8.76 -5.83 -2.47
CA GLN A 97 9.52 -6.33 -1.31
C GLN A 97 10.61 -7.29 -1.75
N GLY A 98 11.81 -7.09 -1.21
CA GLY A 98 12.90 -8.00 -1.54
C GLY A 98 14.30 -7.49 -1.26
#